data_7130e967ab8bf3c4fdb506044bd8595c
#
_entry.id   7130e967ab8bf3c4fdb506044bd8595c
#
_cell.length_a   1.000
_cell.length_b   1.000
_cell.length_c   1.000
_cell.angle_alpha   90.00
_cell.angle_beta   90.00
_cell.angle_gamma   90.00
#
_symmetry.space_group_name_H-M   'P 1'
#
loop_
_entity.id
_entity.type
_entity.pdbx_description
1 polymer ?
#
loop_
_entity_poly.entity_id
_entity_poly.type
_entity_poly.pdbx_seq_one_letter_code
_entity_poly.pdbx_strand_id
1 'polypeptide(L)'
;AALAPLAAKELKELVLSVNIFDDIKNLCDKGNSFAKDIMESWSMGEWFTNKPTVPESIKSVVYKVSGESNTDDFSPAQHAFTRADIPLHANIMGGVLFPSGPKEIKDLEDKFKLPVTFVGDVVGTGSSRKSACNSLLWHIGEDIPFVPNKRRGGVILGQTIAPIFFNTAEDSGALPI
;
A
#
# COMPACT_ATOMS: atom_id res chain seq x y z
N ALA A 1 12.22 -27.19 -13.89
CA ALA A 1 13.58 -26.77 -13.48
C ALA A 1 13.80 -25.25 -13.59
N ALA A 2 13.36 -24.58 -14.65
CA ALA A 2 13.61 -23.14 -14.85
C ALA A 2 12.85 -22.20 -13.87
N LEU A 3 11.72 -22.64 -13.32
CA LEU A 3 10.89 -21.82 -12.42
C LEU A 3 11.30 -21.91 -10.93
N ALA A 4 12.03 -22.95 -10.53
CA ALA A 4 12.34 -23.18 -9.12
C ALA A 4 13.20 -22.06 -8.48
N PRO A 5 14.26 -21.51 -9.14
CA PRO A 5 15.02 -20.39 -8.59
C PRO A 5 14.17 -19.13 -8.43
N LEU A 6 13.29 -18.85 -9.40
CA LEU A 6 12.40 -17.69 -9.35
C LEU A 6 11.39 -17.82 -8.21
N ALA A 7 10.74 -18.98 -8.10
CA ALA A 7 9.82 -19.28 -7.01
C ALA A 7 10.50 -19.17 -5.63
N ALA A 8 11.74 -19.67 -5.50
CA ALA A 8 12.50 -19.55 -4.26
C ALA A 8 12.77 -18.09 -3.89
N LYS A 9 13.15 -17.26 -4.86
CA LYS A 9 13.36 -15.82 -4.65
C LYS A 9 12.08 -15.14 -4.12
N GLU A 10 10.96 -15.36 -4.79
CA GLU A 10 9.67 -14.77 -4.41
C GLU A 10 9.22 -15.25 -3.02
N LEU A 11 9.38 -16.55 -2.71
CA LEU A 11 8.99 -17.11 -1.42
C LEU A 11 9.83 -16.57 -0.25
N LYS A 12 11.08 -16.20 -0.46
CA LYS A 12 11.92 -15.56 0.56
C LYS A 12 11.42 -14.16 0.94
N GLU A 13 10.87 -13.45 -0.03
CA GLU A 13 10.35 -12.09 0.15
C GLU A 13 8.93 -12.06 0.74
N LEU A 14 8.21 -13.20 0.69
CA LEU A 14 6.87 -13.30 1.26
C LEU A 14 6.93 -13.47 2.78
N VAL A 15 5.98 -12.85 3.46
CA VAL A 15 5.73 -13.10 4.88
C VAL A 15 5.39 -14.57 5.06
N LEU A 16 6.09 -15.23 5.98
CA LEU A 16 5.85 -16.64 6.31
C LEU A 16 4.36 -16.88 6.61
N SER A 17 3.76 -17.78 5.88
CA SER A 17 2.38 -18.20 6.04
C SER A 17 2.33 -19.68 6.44
N VAL A 18 1.50 -19.99 7.42
CA VAL A 18 1.33 -21.38 7.92
C VAL A 18 0.93 -22.34 6.79
N ASN A 19 0.16 -21.86 5.82
CA ASN A 19 -0.34 -22.68 4.72
C ASN A 19 0.75 -23.21 3.77
N ILE A 20 1.86 -22.49 3.62
CA ILE A 20 2.96 -22.89 2.73
C ILE A 20 4.16 -23.44 3.50
N PHE A 21 4.22 -23.24 4.80
CA PHE A 21 5.36 -23.68 5.63
C PHE A 21 5.57 -25.20 5.54
N ASP A 22 4.51 -25.97 5.77
CA ASP A 22 4.59 -27.43 5.76
C ASP A 22 5.00 -28.00 4.40
N ASP A 23 4.54 -27.39 3.31
CA ASP A 23 4.90 -27.80 1.96
C ASP A 23 6.40 -27.55 1.68
N ILE A 24 6.90 -26.38 2.05
CA ILE A 24 8.32 -26.03 1.89
C ILE A 24 9.18 -26.90 2.82
N LYS A 25 8.76 -27.11 4.06
CA LYS A 25 9.45 -27.99 5.01
C LYS A 25 9.54 -29.44 4.46
N ASN A 26 8.45 -29.99 3.97
CA ASN A 26 8.42 -31.32 3.37
C ASN A 26 9.36 -31.45 2.17
N LEU A 27 9.49 -30.41 1.34
CA LEU A 27 10.44 -30.37 0.23
C LEU A 27 11.89 -30.28 0.74
N CYS A 28 12.14 -29.50 1.79
CA CYS A 28 13.44 -29.40 2.45
C CYS A 28 13.86 -30.76 3.01
N ASP A 29 12.99 -31.45 3.73
CA ASP A 29 13.23 -32.79 4.32
C ASP A 29 13.54 -33.86 3.24
N LYS A 30 13.01 -33.66 2.03
CA LYS A 30 13.33 -34.49 0.84
C LYS A 30 14.62 -34.09 0.11
N GLY A 31 15.37 -33.14 0.66
CA GLY A 31 16.66 -32.72 0.12
C GLY A 31 16.59 -31.67 -0.99
N ASN A 32 15.46 -30.98 -1.18
CA ASN A 32 15.35 -29.91 -2.16
C ASN A 32 16.18 -28.69 -1.71
N SER A 33 17.20 -28.31 -2.48
CA SER A 33 18.12 -27.22 -2.13
C SER A 33 17.44 -25.86 -2.11
N PHE A 34 16.47 -25.60 -2.98
CA PHE A 34 15.73 -24.33 -2.99
C PHE A 34 14.84 -24.22 -1.77
N ALA A 35 14.19 -25.31 -1.35
CA ALA A 35 13.40 -25.33 -0.12
C ALA A 35 14.26 -25.10 1.12
N LYS A 36 15.45 -25.69 1.17
CA LYS A 36 16.42 -25.44 2.24
C LYS A 36 16.81 -23.95 2.31
N ASP A 37 17.11 -23.35 1.20
CA ASP A 37 17.47 -21.95 1.08
C ASP A 37 16.32 -21.01 1.52
N ILE A 38 15.07 -21.36 1.20
CA ILE A 38 13.87 -20.65 1.70
C ILE A 38 13.74 -20.79 3.22
N MET A 39 13.89 -22.00 3.75
CA MET A 39 13.79 -22.24 5.19
C MET A 39 14.87 -21.48 5.98
N GLU A 40 16.10 -21.44 5.46
CA GLU A 40 17.20 -20.66 6.04
C GLU A 40 16.88 -19.16 6.04
N SER A 41 16.40 -18.62 4.91
CA SER A 41 15.99 -17.24 4.78
C SER A 41 14.87 -16.87 5.77
N TRP A 42 13.85 -17.72 5.89
CA TRP A 42 12.77 -17.51 6.87
C TRP A 42 13.27 -17.58 8.31
N SER A 43 14.20 -18.48 8.65
CA SER A 43 14.77 -18.59 10.00
C SER A 43 15.60 -17.36 10.38
N MET A 44 16.24 -16.73 9.40
CA MET A 44 17.01 -15.48 9.58
C MET A 44 16.13 -14.23 9.55
N GLY A 45 14.86 -14.34 9.22
CA GLY A 45 13.93 -13.22 9.11
C GLY A 45 14.27 -12.24 8.00
N GLU A 46 14.88 -12.72 6.90
CA GLU A 46 15.35 -11.87 5.79
C GLU A 46 14.22 -11.02 5.18
N TRP A 47 13.01 -11.57 5.07
CA TRP A 47 11.81 -10.85 4.61
C TRP A 47 11.49 -9.61 5.46
N PHE A 48 11.95 -9.59 6.71
CA PHE A 48 11.76 -8.47 7.64
C PHE A 48 12.99 -7.55 7.70
N THR A 49 14.19 -8.11 7.62
CA THR A 49 15.46 -7.37 7.78
C THR A 49 15.98 -6.80 6.47
N ASN A 50 15.77 -7.50 5.33
CA ASN A 50 16.17 -7.04 4.01
C ASN A 50 15.19 -6.00 3.47
N LYS A 51 15.27 -4.78 4.01
CA LYS A 51 14.45 -3.66 3.53
C LYS A 51 15.11 -2.99 2.33
N PRO A 52 14.33 -2.55 1.34
CA PRO A 52 14.87 -1.74 0.25
C PRO A 52 15.50 -0.46 0.82
N THR A 53 16.57 -0.01 0.19
CA THR A 53 17.19 1.27 0.53
C THR A 53 16.18 2.39 0.27
N VAL A 54 16.03 3.29 1.24
CA VAL A 54 15.19 4.49 1.06
C VAL A 54 15.77 5.32 -0.09
N PRO A 55 14.98 5.69 -1.10
CA PRO A 55 15.50 6.49 -2.22
C PRO A 55 15.89 7.88 -1.73
N GLU A 56 16.98 8.42 -2.28
CA GLU A 56 17.44 9.78 -1.98
C GLU A 56 16.45 10.86 -2.46
N SER A 57 15.68 10.55 -3.50
CA SER A 57 14.68 11.46 -4.05
C SER A 57 13.53 10.69 -4.68
N ILE A 58 12.33 11.26 -4.58
CA ILE A 58 11.13 10.74 -5.23
C ILE A 58 10.61 11.80 -6.21
N LYS A 59 10.55 11.45 -7.50
CA LYS A 59 9.96 12.29 -8.52
C LYS A 59 8.49 11.93 -8.69
N SER A 60 7.60 12.88 -8.47
CA SER A 60 6.15 12.67 -8.54
C SER A 60 5.43 13.87 -9.15
N VAL A 61 4.17 13.69 -9.52
CA VAL A 61 3.26 14.79 -9.84
C VAL A 61 2.35 15.04 -8.63
N VAL A 62 2.01 16.30 -8.39
CA VAL A 62 1.24 16.71 -7.20
C VAL A 62 -0.25 16.77 -7.53
N TYR A 63 -1.07 16.13 -6.70
CA TYR A 63 -2.49 16.39 -6.57
C TYR A 63 -2.76 17.13 -5.26
N LYS A 64 -3.15 18.41 -5.34
CA LYS A 64 -3.35 19.25 -4.16
C LYS A 64 -4.84 19.46 -3.85
N VAL A 65 -5.21 19.26 -2.58
CA VAL A 65 -6.51 19.61 -2.01
C VAL A 65 -6.28 20.69 -0.95
N SER A 66 -6.94 21.82 -1.09
CA SER A 66 -6.84 22.93 -0.14
C SER A 66 -7.86 22.77 0.99
N GLY A 67 -7.50 23.28 2.18
CA GLY A 67 -8.35 23.21 3.37
C GLY A 67 -8.19 21.90 4.14
N GLU A 68 -9.19 21.57 4.92
CA GLU A 68 -9.20 20.35 5.74
C GLU A 68 -9.79 19.19 4.95
N SER A 69 -9.00 18.12 4.76
CA SER A 69 -9.44 16.83 4.21
C SER A 69 -9.62 15.85 5.37
N ASN A 70 -10.86 15.59 5.74
CA ASN A 70 -11.16 14.66 6.81
C ASN A 70 -11.30 13.21 6.29
N THR A 71 -11.35 12.25 7.19
CA THR A 71 -11.46 10.84 6.81
C THR A 71 -12.76 10.49 6.10
N ASP A 72 -13.82 11.28 6.24
CA ASP A 72 -15.06 11.07 5.51
C ASP A 72 -14.98 11.58 4.05
N ASP A 73 -14.08 12.51 3.75
CA ASP A 73 -13.78 12.89 2.36
C ASP A 73 -13.08 11.73 1.63
N PHE A 74 -12.20 10.99 2.30
CA PHE A 74 -11.54 9.82 1.72
C PHE A 74 -12.41 8.56 1.76
N SER A 75 -13.31 8.43 2.74
CA SER A 75 -14.14 7.25 3.00
C SER A 75 -15.51 7.66 3.52
N PRO A 76 -16.42 8.14 2.64
CA PRO A 76 -17.72 8.65 3.02
C PRO A 76 -18.54 7.66 3.84
N ALA A 77 -19.04 8.11 5.01
CA ALA A 77 -19.72 7.26 5.98
C ALA A 77 -21.00 6.62 5.42
N GLN A 78 -21.74 7.32 4.55
CA GLN A 78 -22.94 6.81 3.90
C GLN A 78 -22.69 5.59 3.00
N HIS A 79 -21.42 5.37 2.61
CA HIS A 79 -20.99 4.24 1.79
C HIS A 79 -20.19 3.21 2.59
N ALA A 80 -20.32 3.16 3.91
CA ALA A 80 -19.56 2.27 4.77
C ALA A 80 -19.70 0.78 4.39
N PHE A 81 -20.82 0.39 3.80
CA PHE A 81 -21.09 -0.98 3.35
C PHE A 81 -20.16 -1.45 2.20
N THR A 82 -19.53 -0.52 1.47
CA THR A 82 -18.57 -0.86 0.40
C THR A 82 -17.12 -0.99 0.89
N ARG A 83 -16.83 -0.67 2.17
CA ARG A 83 -15.45 -0.63 2.72
C ARG A 83 -14.69 -1.96 2.66
N ALA A 84 -15.40 -3.08 2.58
CA ALA A 84 -14.81 -4.40 2.42
C ALA A 84 -14.19 -4.60 1.03
N ASP A 85 -14.68 -3.88 0.02
CA ASP A 85 -14.15 -3.86 -1.34
C ASP A 85 -13.42 -2.52 -1.56
N ILE A 86 -12.11 -2.51 -1.37
CA ILE A 86 -11.29 -1.29 -1.43
C ILE A 86 -11.41 -0.60 -2.78
N PRO A 87 -11.25 -1.28 -3.95
CA PRO A 87 -11.43 -0.66 -5.26
C PRO A 87 -12.77 0.03 -5.44
N LEU A 88 -13.84 -0.65 -5.05
CA LEU A 88 -15.20 -0.11 -5.14
C LEU A 88 -15.36 1.13 -4.25
N HIS A 89 -14.88 1.02 -3.00
CA HIS A 89 -14.99 2.12 -2.04
C HIS A 89 -14.13 3.32 -2.42
N ALA A 90 -12.94 3.10 -2.95
CA ALA A 90 -12.03 4.16 -3.37
C ALA A 90 -12.59 5.02 -4.51
N ASN A 91 -13.45 4.47 -5.37
CA ASN A 91 -14.07 5.24 -6.47
C ASN A 91 -15.00 6.37 -5.99
N ILE A 92 -15.43 6.34 -4.72
CA ILE A 92 -16.27 7.38 -4.12
C ILE A 92 -15.47 8.34 -3.23
N MET A 93 -14.15 8.23 -3.23
CA MET A 93 -13.28 9.16 -2.55
C MET A 93 -13.47 10.59 -3.08
N GLY A 94 -13.35 11.56 -2.19
CA GLY A 94 -13.45 12.99 -2.51
C GLY A 94 -14.67 13.65 -1.88
N GLY A 95 -15.71 12.88 -1.59
CA GLY A 95 -16.91 13.39 -0.91
C GLY A 95 -17.45 14.65 -1.60
N VAL A 96 -17.64 15.71 -0.81
CA VAL A 96 -18.04 17.04 -1.30
C VAL A 96 -16.83 17.92 -1.63
N LEU A 97 -15.69 17.66 -0.98
CA LEU A 97 -14.53 18.55 -1.06
C LEU A 97 -13.80 18.45 -2.41
N PHE A 98 -13.60 17.22 -2.92
CA PHE A 98 -12.91 16.98 -4.20
C PHE A 98 -13.54 15.79 -4.95
N PRO A 99 -14.83 15.89 -5.36
CA PRO A 99 -15.59 14.76 -5.92
C PRO A 99 -15.00 14.19 -7.22
N SER A 100 -14.19 14.96 -7.93
CA SER A 100 -13.47 14.52 -9.13
C SER A 100 -12.10 13.91 -8.83
N GLY A 101 -11.69 13.85 -7.56
CA GLY A 101 -10.35 13.44 -7.13
C GLY A 101 -9.85 12.14 -7.73
N PRO A 102 -10.61 11.05 -7.67
CA PRO A 102 -10.22 9.77 -8.28
C PRO A 102 -9.85 9.89 -9.76
N LYS A 103 -10.68 10.62 -10.50
CA LYS A 103 -10.44 10.84 -11.94
C LYS A 103 -9.24 11.76 -12.19
N GLU A 104 -9.14 12.85 -11.45
CA GLU A 104 -8.06 13.83 -11.60
C GLU A 104 -6.69 13.21 -11.26
N ILE A 105 -6.61 12.40 -10.21
CA ILE A 105 -5.39 11.66 -9.86
C ILE A 105 -4.98 10.73 -11.00
N LYS A 106 -5.93 9.98 -11.54
CA LYS A 106 -5.67 9.08 -12.67
C LYS A 106 -5.25 9.85 -13.92
N ASP A 107 -5.91 10.96 -14.25
CA ASP A 107 -5.56 11.80 -15.39
C ASP A 107 -4.13 12.37 -15.27
N LEU A 108 -3.70 12.73 -14.05
CA LEU A 108 -2.33 13.17 -13.76
C LEU A 108 -1.32 12.04 -13.96
N GLU A 109 -1.57 10.86 -13.41
CA GLU A 109 -0.73 9.68 -13.58
C GLU A 109 -0.58 9.32 -15.07
N ASP A 110 -1.69 9.26 -15.79
CA ASP A 110 -1.72 8.92 -17.22
C ASP A 110 -0.99 9.94 -18.09
N LYS A 111 -1.11 11.23 -17.75
CA LYS A 111 -0.48 12.32 -18.49
C LYS A 111 1.04 12.38 -18.28
N PHE A 112 1.49 12.26 -17.03
CA PHE A 112 2.88 12.47 -16.69
C PHE A 112 3.69 11.18 -16.58
N LYS A 113 3.02 10.03 -16.47
CA LYS A 113 3.63 8.70 -16.24
C LYS A 113 4.55 8.71 -15.03
N LEU A 114 4.13 9.40 -13.98
CA LEU A 114 4.80 9.53 -12.69
C LEU A 114 3.83 9.18 -11.56
N PRO A 115 4.33 8.68 -10.42
CA PRO A 115 3.52 8.54 -9.22
C PRO A 115 2.86 9.86 -8.83
N VAL A 116 1.67 9.78 -8.25
CA VAL A 116 0.98 10.97 -7.74
C VAL A 116 1.25 11.11 -6.24
N THR A 117 1.66 12.32 -5.84
CA THR A 117 1.75 12.70 -4.42
C THR A 117 0.50 13.47 -4.03
N PHE A 118 -0.19 13.01 -3.00
CA PHE A 118 -1.29 13.77 -2.41
C PHE A 118 -0.74 14.90 -1.52
N VAL A 119 -1.25 16.10 -1.70
CA VAL A 119 -0.85 17.28 -0.91
C VAL A 119 -2.10 17.93 -0.32
N GLY A 120 -2.11 18.15 1.00
CA GLY A 120 -3.21 18.81 1.70
C GLY A 120 -2.72 19.85 2.73
N ASP A 121 -3.60 20.76 3.12
CA ASP A 121 -3.28 21.72 4.21
C ASP A 121 -3.45 21.00 5.56
N VAL A 122 -4.64 20.42 5.85
CA VAL A 122 -4.89 19.59 7.02
C VAL A 122 -5.44 18.26 6.52
N VAL A 123 -4.78 17.15 6.87
CA VAL A 123 -5.07 15.82 6.29
C VAL A 123 -5.45 14.81 7.35
N GLY A 124 -6.54 14.09 7.12
CA GLY A 124 -6.87 12.86 7.83
C GLY A 124 -7.50 13.04 9.22
N THR A 125 -8.14 14.18 9.49
CA THR A 125 -8.97 14.36 10.69
C THR A 125 -10.16 13.41 10.65
N GLY A 126 -10.70 13.03 11.83
CA GLY A 126 -11.84 12.13 11.93
C GLY A 126 -11.47 10.69 12.29
N SER A 127 -12.44 9.76 12.19
CA SER A 127 -12.33 8.43 12.79
C SER A 127 -12.19 7.26 11.82
N SER A 128 -12.60 7.38 10.56
CA SER A 128 -12.61 6.29 9.55
C SER A 128 -11.24 6.04 8.89
N ARG A 129 -10.18 6.04 9.66
CA ARG A 129 -8.77 6.10 9.22
C ARG A 129 -8.34 4.97 8.29
N LYS A 130 -8.62 3.71 8.64
CA LYS A 130 -8.18 2.56 7.82
C LYS A 130 -8.78 2.59 6.43
N SER A 131 -10.08 2.81 6.32
CA SER A 131 -10.75 2.90 5.02
C SER A 131 -10.32 4.14 4.24
N ALA A 132 -10.11 5.28 4.94
CA ALA A 132 -9.59 6.49 4.34
C ALA A 132 -8.18 6.29 3.73
N CYS A 133 -7.26 5.70 4.49
CA CYS A 133 -5.94 5.33 3.98
C CYS A 133 -6.04 4.37 2.79
N ASN A 134 -6.83 3.30 2.91
CA ASN A 134 -6.99 2.35 1.81
C ASN A 134 -7.51 3.01 0.52
N SER A 135 -8.50 3.92 0.65
CA SER A 135 -9.04 4.64 -0.51
C SER A 135 -8.00 5.55 -1.13
N LEU A 136 -7.25 6.32 -0.33
CA LEU A 136 -6.21 7.19 -0.84
C LEU A 136 -5.09 6.38 -1.51
N LEU A 137 -4.59 5.34 -0.85
CA LEU A 137 -3.52 4.50 -1.38
C LEU A 137 -3.95 3.70 -2.61
N TRP A 138 -5.24 3.42 -2.78
CA TRP A 138 -5.75 2.83 -4.02
C TRP A 138 -5.45 3.72 -5.25
N HIS A 139 -5.45 5.03 -5.06
CA HIS A 139 -5.21 5.98 -6.14
C HIS A 139 -3.76 6.41 -6.30
N ILE A 140 -2.98 6.48 -5.19
CA ILE A 140 -1.60 7.00 -5.24
C ILE A 140 -0.53 5.94 -4.95
N GLY A 141 -0.91 4.73 -4.54
CA GLY A 141 -0.01 3.65 -4.17
C GLY A 141 0.25 2.68 -5.30
N GLU A 142 1.02 1.65 -4.99
CA GLU A 142 1.44 0.58 -5.88
C GLU A 142 0.77 -0.75 -5.53
N ASP A 143 0.60 -1.60 -6.53
CA ASP A 143 0.05 -2.94 -6.32
C ASP A 143 0.98 -3.78 -5.43
N ILE A 144 0.38 -4.55 -4.55
CA ILE A 144 1.10 -5.51 -3.72
C ILE A 144 1.12 -6.85 -4.46
N PRO A 145 2.30 -7.43 -4.74
CA PRO A 145 2.39 -8.71 -5.43
C PRO A 145 1.50 -9.76 -4.78
N PHE A 146 0.68 -10.44 -5.57
CA PHE A 146 -0.25 -11.50 -5.15
C PHE A 146 -1.38 -11.06 -4.19
N VAL A 147 -1.53 -9.76 -3.94
CA VAL A 147 -2.62 -9.22 -3.12
C VAL A 147 -3.51 -8.35 -4.00
N PRO A 148 -4.59 -8.89 -4.56
CA PRO A 148 -5.55 -8.07 -5.31
C PRO A 148 -6.29 -7.11 -4.37
N ASN A 149 -6.84 -6.06 -4.94
CA ASN A 149 -7.75 -5.16 -4.24
C ASN A 149 -7.15 -4.37 -3.07
N LYS A 150 -5.81 -4.31 -2.95
CA LYS A 150 -5.13 -3.47 -1.99
C LYS A 150 -3.81 -2.94 -2.57
N ARG A 151 -3.50 -1.70 -2.25
CA ARG A 151 -2.23 -1.05 -2.62
C ARG A 151 -1.48 -0.58 -1.38
N ARG A 152 -0.20 -0.37 -1.53
CA ARG A 152 0.71 0.18 -0.51
C ARG A 152 1.55 1.31 -1.12
N GLY A 153 2.28 2.02 -0.29
CA GLY A 153 3.15 3.10 -0.75
C GLY A 153 2.38 4.40 -0.97
N GLY A 154 2.95 5.25 -1.82
CA GLY A 154 2.44 6.60 -2.06
C GLY A 154 2.99 7.62 -1.06
N VAL A 155 3.05 8.88 -1.49
CA VAL A 155 3.52 10.00 -0.69
C VAL A 155 2.35 10.91 -0.33
N ILE A 156 2.26 11.28 0.94
CA ILE A 156 1.23 12.17 1.47
C ILE A 156 1.93 13.35 2.15
N LEU A 157 1.80 14.55 1.59
CA LEU A 157 2.36 15.75 2.18
C LEU A 157 1.24 16.56 2.82
N GLY A 158 1.41 16.92 4.08
CA GLY A 158 0.46 17.77 4.81
C GLY A 158 1.15 18.91 5.53
N GLN A 159 0.59 20.11 5.50
CA GLN A 159 1.01 21.14 6.44
C GLN A 159 0.78 20.65 7.87
N THR A 160 -0.30 19.87 8.06
CA THR A 160 -0.61 19.12 9.28
C THR A 160 -1.27 17.81 8.87
N ILE A 161 -0.78 16.69 9.39
CA ILE A 161 -1.43 15.38 9.25
C ILE A 161 -1.89 14.92 10.63
N ALA A 162 -3.18 14.56 10.73
CA ALA A 162 -3.73 14.07 11.99
C ALA A 162 -2.94 12.85 12.50
N PRO A 163 -2.46 12.81 13.77
CA PRO A 163 -1.50 11.82 14.23
C PRO A 163 -1.92 10.37 14.00
N ILE A 164 -3.21 10.06 14.18
CA ILE A 164 -3.69 8.69 14.00
C ILE A 164 -3.81 8.33 12.52
N PHE A 165 -4.10 9.28 11.65
CA PHE A 165 -4.06 9.07 10.20
C PHE A 165 -2.62 8.87 9.73
N PHE A 166 -1.69 9.67 10.23
CA PHE A 166 -0.25 9.55 9.97
C PHE A 166 0.23 8.14 10.26
N ASN A 167 0.04 7.64 11.49
CA ASN A 167 0.45 6.29 11.87
C ASN A 167 -0.22 5.20 11.01
N THR A 168 -1.50 5.38 10.68
CA THR A 168 -2.22 4.42 9.83
C THR A 168 -1.67 4.42 8.39
N ALA A 169 -1.24 5.56 7.88
CA ALA A 169 -0.62 5.68 6.57
C ALA A 169 0.76 4.99 6.55
N GLU A 170 1.60 5.21 7.58
CA GLU A 170 2.88 4.50 7.74
C GLU A 170 2.67 2.98 7.82
N ASP A 171 1.75 2.50 8.66
CA ASP A 171 1.40 1.08 8.78
C ASP A 171 0.92 0.46 7.46
N SER A 172 0.38 1.29 6.58
CA SER A 172 -0.05 0.90 5.23
C SER A 172 1.06 1.01 4.18
N GLY A 173 2.26 1.38 4.60
CA GLY A 173 3.46 1.50 3.76
C GLY A 173 3.52 2.80 2.95
N ALA A 174 2.69 3.79 3.24
CA ALA A 174 2.80 5.14 2.68
C ALA A 174 3.92 5.94 3.36
N LEU A 175 4.31 7.05 2.74
CA LEU A 175 5.24 8.02 3.29
C LEU A 175 4.49 9.34 3.59
N PRO A 176 3.90 9.48 4.80
CA PRO A 176 3.33 10.74 5.25
C PRO A 176 4.44 11.67 5.75
N ILE A 177 4.40 12.94 5.34
CA ILE A 177 5.38 13.99 5.67
C ILE A 177 4.64 15.29 6.00
#